data_ec6284dbf4432ae650bc083dad993e15
#
_entry.id   ec6284dbf4432ae650bc083dad993e15
#
_cell.length_a   1.000
_cell.length_b   1.000
_cell.length_c   1.000
_cell.angle_alpha   90.00
_cell.angle_beta   90.00
_cell.angle_gamma   90.00
#
_symmetry.space_group_name_H-M   'P 1'
#
loop_
_entity.id
_entity.type
_entity.pdbx_description
1 polymer ?
#
loop_
_entity_poly.entity_id
_entity_poly.type
_entity_poly.pdbx_seq_one_letter_code
_entity_poly.pdbx_strand_id
1 'polypeptide(L)' 'MWVSVDLCVVPIGVGVSLSPYIAACERVIAATGLSHQLGPNGTAIEGPWDEVMDCVRACHAELHGM' A
#
# COMPACT_ATOMS: atom_id res chain seq x y z
N MET A 1 -0.37 18.62 7.13
CA MET A 1 -1.59 18.31 6.37
C MET A 1 -2.00 16.87 6.60
N TRP A 2 -3.23 16.65 6.97
CA TRP A 2 -3.83 15.31 7.12
C TRP A 2 -4.47 14.92 5.80
N VAL A 3 -4.18 13.71 5.30
CA VAL A 3 -4.68 13.26 4.01
C VAL A 3 -5.28 11.86 4.12
N SER A 4 -6.14 11.54 3.17
CA SER A 4 -6.67 10.20 2.97
C SER A 4 -6.32 9.77 1.54
N VAL A 5 -5.73 8.59 1.40
CA VAL A 5 -5.30 8.05 0.12
C VAL A 5 -5.90 6.65 -0.03
N ASP A 6 -6.40 6.35 -1.22
CA ASP A 6 -6.84 5.00 -1.57
C ASP A 6 -5.77 4.41 -2.49
N LEU A 7 -5.01 3.45 -1.96
CA LEU A 7 -3.85 2.89 -2.66
C LEU A 7 -4.16 1.54 -3.26
N CYS A 8 -3.91 1.42 -4.55
CA CYS A 8 -3.95 0.14 -5.25
C CYS A 8 -2.69 0.03 -6.10
N VAL A 9 -1.77 -0.86 -5.72
CA VAL A 9 -0.54 -1.09 -6.49
C VAL A 9 -0.71 -2.35 -7.31
N VAL A 10 -0.63 -2.22 -8.63
CA VAL A 10 -0.79 -3.33 -9.55
C VAL A 10 0.49 -3.53 -10.35
N PRO A 11 1.28 -4.57 -10.04
CA PRO A 11 2.46 -4.87 -10.85
C PRO A 11 2.03 -5.41 -12.22
N ILE A 12 2.68 -4.94 -13.27
CA ILE A 12 2.35 -5.30 -14.64
C ILE A 12 3.34 -6.36 -15.12
N GLY A 13 2.80 -7.42 -15.76
CA GLY A 13 3.63 -8.47 -16.34
C GLY A 13 4.06 -9.57 -15.38
N VAL A 14 3.45 -9.65 -14.19
CA VAL A 14 3.83 -10.64 -13.17
C VAL A 14 2.97 -11.90 -13.18
N GLY A 15 2.04 -12.02 -14.12
CA GLY A 15 1.16 -13.19 -14.21
C GLY A 15 -0.23 -12.88 -13.68
N VAL A 16 -0.98 -13.92 -13.31
CA VAL A 16 -2.42 -13.81 -13.04
C VAL A 16 -2.79 -13.62 -11.58
N SER A 17 -1.88 -13.90 -10.65
CA SER A 17 -2.19 -13.80 -9.22
C SER A 17 -1.57 -12.55 -8.61
N LEU A 18 -2.39 -11.68 -8.04
CA LEU A 18 -1.96 -10.46 -7.35
C LEU A 18 -1.93 -10.63 -5.83
N SER A 19 -2.45 -11.75 -5.31
CA SER A 19 -2.57 -11.95 -3.86
C SER A 19 -1.26 -11.79 -3.08
N PRO A 20 -0.11 -12.33 -3.53
CA PRO A 20 1.15 -12.12 -2.81
C PRO A 20 1.55 -10.66 -2.74
N TYR A 21 1.26 -9.88 -3.78
CA TYR A 21 1.60 -8.46 -3.84
C TYR A 21 0.71 -7.65 -2.91
N ILE A 22 -0.58 -7.97 -2.87
CA ILE A 22 -1.54 -7.32 -1.96
C ILE A 22 -1.14 -7.61 -0.51
N ALA A 23 -0.81 -8.85 -0.17
CA ALA A 23 -0.38 -9.22 1.16
C ALA A 23 0.90 -8.49 1.58
N ALA A 24 1.85 -8.35 0.65
CA ALA A 24 3.10 -7.61 0.93
C ALA A 24 2.81 -6.15 1.24
N CYS A 25 1.96 -5.50 0.46
CA CYS A 25 1.55 -4.11 0.72
C CYS A 25 0.86 -3.98 2.08
N GLU A 26 -0.04 -4.89 2.41
CA GLU A 26 -0.74 -4.85 3.70
C GLU A 26 0.23 -4.96 4.87
N ARG A 27 1.27 -5.80 4.77
CA ARG A 27 2.30 -5.91 5.81
C ARG A 27 3.07 -4.60 5.98
N VAL A 28 3.42 -3.96 4.88
CA VAL A 28 4.12 -2.67 4.91
C VAL A 28 3.26 -1.61 5.57
N ILE A 29 1.99 -1.51 5.17
CA ILE A 29 1.06 -0.53 5.72
C ILE A 29 0.86 -0.75 7.21
N ALA A 30 0.63 -1.99 7.63
CA ALA A 30 0.44 -2.33 9.03
C ALA A 30 1.65 -1.95 9.89
N ALA A 31 2.86 -2.12 9.34
CA ALA A 31 4.09 -1.78 10.06
C ALA A 31 4.24 -0.28 10.31
N THR A 32 3.58 0.58 9.52
CA THR A 32 3.66 2.03 9.72
C THR A 32 2.87 2.53 10.92
N GLY A 33 1.88 1.76 11.37
CA GLY A 33 0.95 2.19 12.41
C GLY A 33 -0.10 3.20 11.95
N LEU A 34 -0.14 3.53 10.66
CA LEU A 34 -1.14 4.44 10.12
C LEU A 34 -2.52 3.80 10.11
N SER A 35 -3.55 4.63 10.28
CA SER A 35 -4.94 4.18 10.14
C SER A 35 -5.18 3.73 8.70
N HIS A 36 -5.67 2.50 8.54
CA HIS A 36 -5.89 1.94 7.22
C HIS A 36 -7.02 0.92 7.22
N GLN A 37 -7.60 0.71 6.05
CA GLN A 37 -8.67 -0.26 5.88
C GLN A 37 -8.61 -0.83 4.47
N LEU A 38 -8.52 -2.15 4.36
CA LEU A 38 -8.57 -2.84 3.08
C LEU A 38 -10.00 -2.79 2.53
N GLY A 39 -10.12 -2.31 1.30
CA GLY A 39 -11.38 -2.25 0.58
C GLY A 39 -11.35 -3.08 -0.69
N PRO A 40 -12.46 -3.10 -1.45
CA PRO A 40 -12.54 -3.92 -2.67
C PRO A 40 -11.64 -3.42 -3.80
N ASN A 41 -11.29 -2.13 -3.81
CA ASN A 41 -10.53 -1.53 -4.90
C ASN A 41 -9.14 -1.07 -4.47
N GLY A 42 -8.76 -1.26 -3.21
CA GLY A 42 -7.49 -0.82 -2.69
C GLY A 42 -7.53 -0.68 -1.18
N THR A 43 -6.52 -0.05 -0.60
CA THR A 43 -6.43 0.17 0.83
C THR A 43 -6.50 1.67 1.13
N ALA A 44 -7.48 2.07 1.91
CA ALA A 44 -7.59 3.45 2.37
C ALA A 44 -6.58 3.68 3.50
N ILE A 45 -5.78 4.72 3.39
CA ILE A 45 -4.75 5.09 4.37
C ILE A 45 -4.96 6.54 4.77
N GLU A 46 -4.98 6.82 6.06
CA GLU A 46 -5.12 8.18 6.58
C GLU A 46 -3.96 8.53 7.49
N GLY A 47 -3.52 9.77 7.40
CA GLY A 47 -2.49 10.27 8.28
C GLY A 47 -1.87 11.55 7.77
N PRO A 48 -0.78 12.00 8.42
CA PRO A 48 -0.02 13.14 7.93
C PRO A 48 0.55 12.86 6.56
N TRP A 49 0.58 13.91 5.72
CA TRP A 49 1.02 13.83 4.33
C TRP A 49 2.33 13.07 4.16
N ASP A 50 3.35 13.46 4.91
CA ASP A 50 4.69 12.87 4.74
C ASP A 50 4.68 11.38 5.08
N GLU A 51 4.01 10.99 6.15
CA GLU A 51 3.95 9.60 6.58
C GLU A 51 3.16 8.74 5.60
N VAL A 52 2.05 9.26 5.07
CA VAL A 52 1.24 8.55 4.09
C VAL A 52 2.03 8.36 2.79
N MET A 53 2.72 9.40 2.32
CA MET A 53 3.53 9.31 1.11
C MET A 53 4.72 8.37 1.27
N ASP A 54 5.36 8.36 2.44
CA ASP A 54 6.43 7.41 2.74
C ASP A 54 5.92 5.97 2.73
N CYS A 55 4.70 5.75 3.23
CA CYS A 55 4.06 4.44 3.19
C CYS A 55 3.81 3.99 1.75
N VAL A 56 3.31 4.87 0.90
CA VAL A 56 3.11 4.58 -0.53
C VAL A 56 4.42 4.18 -1.18
N ARG A 57 5.49 4.94 -0.93
CA ARG A 57 6.82 4.64 -1.45
C ARG A 57 7.31 3.28 -0.98
N ALA A 58 7.12 2.98 0.30
CA ALA A 58 7.56 1.70 0.89
C ALA A 58 6.83 0.52 0.26
N CYS A 59 5.53 0.66 -0.06
CA CYS A 59 4.78 -0.37 -0.76
C CYS A 59 5.35 -0.64 -2.15
N HIS A 60 5.66 0.41 -2.90
CA HIS A 60 6.28 0.26 -4.21
C HIS A 60 7.65 -0.41 -4.13
N ALA A 61 8.47 0.00 -3.16
CA ALA A 61 9.81 -0.58 -2.97
C ALA A 61 9.72 -2.08 -2.64
N GLU A 62 8.77 -2.46 -1.80
CA GLU A 62 8.55 -3.86 -1.43
C GLU A 62 8.18 -4.71 -2.65
N LEU A 63 7.27 -4.20 -3.48
CA LEU A 63 6.84 -4.93 -4.66
C LEU A 63 7.95 -5.08 -5.69
N HIS A 64 8.81 -4.07 -5.83
CA HIS A 64 9.93 -4.14 -6.76
C HIS A 64 10.96 -5.20 -6.35
N GLY A 65 11.02 -5.56 -5.08
CA GLY A 65 11.89 -6.61 -4.56
C GLY A 65 11.34 -8.03 -4.75
N MET A 66 10.11 -8.14 -5.20
CA MET A 66 9.45 -9.44 -5.41
C MET A 66 9.57 -9.96 -6.86
#